data_8df1a1485d74b65cb893222f70fb3658
#
_entry.id   8df1a1485d74b65cb893222f70fb3658
#
_cell.length_a   1.000
_cell.length_b   1.000
_cell.length_c   1.000
_cell.angle_alpha   90.00
_cell.angle_beta   90.00
_cell.angle_gamma   90.00
#
_symmetry.space_group_name_H-M   'P 1'
#
loop_
_entity.id
_entity.type
_entity.pdbx_description
1 polymer ?
#
loop_
_entity_poly.entity_id
_entity_poly.type
_entity_poly.pdbx_seq_one_letter_code
_entity_poly.pdbx_strand_id
1 'polypeptide(L)'
;MAGLDIDRTTAEEIARLLDARELTCEDVAQAYLDRIAALNGDLNVFLHVDPERVLARARALDEEGRSGIAGVPIAYKDLLCIRGVPTTAGSRILEGYRPPYTATVVRRCEAEGMVELGKTNMDEFAMGSSTENSAYGPTRNPWDRERVPGGSSGGSAAAVAAAMAPLALGTDTGGSIRQPASLCGVVGMKPTYGAVSRYGAVAFASSLDQIGPFARSVRDCALALRVIAGPDCCDSTCLGPPEPIELPERQDLRGLRVGAIGLDGIGGVEPGVRANYEAALETVRELGGELVEANLEFSLTPHALAAYYLIAPAEASANLARYDGVRYGLRVPGDDVFEMYDRTRQKGFGREVKRRCLIGAYALSAGYYDAYYGQAQRVRTLIRRDFERAFEKCDVLLTPTSPTVAFRIGELVDDPLAMYACDLFTLPVNLSGL
;
A
#
# COMPACT_ATOMS: atom_id res chain seq x y z
N MET A 1 18.99 -16.21 27.64
CA MET A 1 19.12 -15.28 26.51
C MET A 1 18.07 -14.20 26.70
N ALA A 2 18.41 -12.91 26.60
CA ALA A 2 17.42 -11.85 26.60
C ALA A 2 16.54 -12.05 25.35
N GLY A 3 15.25 -12.30 25.50
CA GLY A 3 14.33 -12.50 24.40
C GLY A 3 14.22 -11.23 23.54
N LEU A 4 14.04 -11.38 22.23
CA LEU A 4 13.79 -10.28 21.30
C LEU A 4 12.50 -9.52 21.71
N ASP A 5 12.63 -8.24 22.06
CA ASP A 5 11.48 -7.37 22.29
C ASP A 5 10.89 -6.90 20.94
N ILE A 6 10.08 -7.76 20.32
CA ILE A 6 9.48 -7.48 18.99
C ILE A 6 8.58 -6.24 18.99
N ASP A 7 8.09 -5.77 20.14
CA ASP A 7 7.25 -4.58 20.22
C ASP A 7 8.05 -3.28 20.08
N ARG A 8 9.38 -3.33 20.34
CA ARG A 8 10.25 -2.14 20.31
C ARG A 8 11.36 -2.22 19.28
N THR A 9 11.82 -3.44 18.96
CA THR A 9 12.99 -3.63 18.09
C THR A 9 12.65 -3.27 16.64
N THR A 10 13.44 -2.37 16.03
CA THR A 10 13.32 -1.95 14.62
C THR A 10 13.95 -2.97 13.68
N ALA A 11 13.67 -2.88 12.37
CA ALA A 11 14.29 -3.76 11.37
C ALA A 11 15.82 -3.58 11.33
N GLU A 12 16.30 -2.35 11.44
CA GLU A 12 17.74 -2.05 11.52
C GLU A 12 18.37 -2.67 12.77
N GLU A 13 17.71 -2.58 13.92
CA GLU A 13 18.20 -3.18 15.16
C GLU A 13 18.21 -4.71 15.08
N ILE A 14 17.20 -5.34 14.46
CA ILE A 14 17.21 -6.78 14.19
C ILE A 14 18.44 -7.15 13.35
N ALA A 15 18.69 -6.42 12.25
CA ALA A 15 19.85 -6.64 11.40
C ALA A 15 21.17 -6.55 12.20
N ARG A 16 21.31 -5.53 13.06
CA ARG A 16 22.47 -5.36 13.93
C ARG A 16 22.66 -6.54 14.90
N LEU A 17 21.60 -7.00 15.54
CA LEU A 17 21.64 -8.13 16.48
C LEU A 17 22.01 -9.45 15.77
N LEU A 18 21.52 -9.63 14.55
CA LEU A 18 21.86 -10.76 13.70
C LEU A 18 23.36 -10.70 13.28
N ASP A 19 23.86 -9.55 12.83
CA ASP A 19 25.27 -9.37 12.45
C ASP A 19 26.21 -9.61 13.63
N ALA A 20 25.81 -9.15 14.83
CA ALA A 20 26.55 -9.38 16.07
C ALA A 20 26.48 -10.83 16.58
N ARG A 21 25.67 -11.69 15.95
CA ARG A 21 25.37 -13.06 16.39
C ARG A 21 24.78 -13.14 17.81
N GLU A 22 24.10 -12.09 18.24
CA GLU A 22 23.35 -12.06 19.49
C GLU A 22 22.03 -12.82 19.36
N LEU A 23 21.48 -12.89 18.12
CA LEU A 23 20.31 -13.68 17.72
C LEU A 23 20.61 -14.51 16.48
N THR A 24 19.84 -15.59 16.27
CA THR A 24 19.80 -16.31 15.01
C THR A 24 18.61 -15.85 14.16
N CYS A 25 18.65 -16.09 12.85
CA CYS A 25 17.50 -15.85 11.98
C CYS A 25 16.31 -16.73 12.39
N GLU A 26 16.58 -17.96 12.85
CA GLU A 26 15.56 -18.86 13.36
C GLU A 26 14.87 -18.29 14.60
N ASP A 27 15.62 -17.77 15.59
CA ASP A 27 15.04 -17.14 16.78
C ASP A 27 14.14 -15.97 16.42
N VAL A 28 14.60 -15.10 15.51
CA VAL A 28 13.81 -13.95 15.04
C VAL A 28 12.56 -14.40 14.31
N ALA A 29 12.68 -15.33 13.36
CA ALA A 29 11.54 -15.84 12.59
C ALA A 29 10.51 -16.51 13.51
N GLN A 30 10.95 -17.32 14.48
CA GLN A 30 10.07 -17.99 15.44
C GLN A 30 9.29 -16.98 16.28
N ALA A 31 9.94 -15.92 16.79
CA ALA A 31 9.29 -14.90 17.60
C ALA A 31 8.13 -14.21 16.83
N TYR A 32 8.34 -13.90 15.54
CA TYR A 32 7.27 -13.34 14.70
C TYR A 32 6.18 -14.35 14.34
N LEU A 33 6.52 -15.61 14.09
CA LEU A 33 5.54 -16.68 13.87
C LEU A 33 4.65 -16.90 15.10
N ASP A 34 5.23 -16.88 16.29
CA ASP A 34 4.48 -17.00 17.56
C ASP A 34 3.52 -15.82 17.73
N ARG A 35 3.96 -14.61 17.42
CA ARG A 35 3.10 -13.41 17.44
C ARG A 35 1.97 -13.51 16.41
N ILE A 36 2.25 -13.96 15.20
CA ILE A 36 1.24 -14.18 14.16
C ILE A 36 0.21 -15.22 14.65
N ALA A 37 0.65 -16.34 15.18
CA ALA A 37 -0.23 -17.38 15.70
C ALA A 37 -1.14 -16.88 16.83
N ALA A 38 -0.61 -16.01 17.69
CA ALA A 38 -1.37 -15.45 18.81
C ALA A 38 -2.44 -14.43 18.39
N LEU A 39 -2.21 -13.62 17.35
CA LEU A 39 -3.05 -12.46 17.04
C LEU A 39 -3.86 -12.60 15.74
N ASN A 40 -3.45 -13.45 14.80
CA ASN A 40 -4.05 -13.46 13.46
C ASN A 40 -5.52 -13.92 13.48
N GLY A 41 -5.89 -14.82 14.39
CA GLY A 41 -7.28 -15.27 14.53
C GLY A 41 -8.26 -14.15 14.84
N ASP A 42 -7.83 -13.16 15.63
CA ASP A 42 -8.64 -12.00 16.00
C ASP A 42 -8.56 -10.87 14.98
N LEU A 43 -7.36 -10.59 14.46
CA LEU A 43 -7.08 -9.41 13.63
C LEU A 43 -7.26 -9.66 12.12
N ASN A 44 -7.21 -10.91 11.67
CA ASN A 44 -7.31 -11.31 10.26
C ASN A 44 -6.32 -10.54 9.35
N VAL A 45 -5.06 -10.49 9.77
CA VAL A 45 -3.97 -9.74 9.11
C VAL A 45 -3.33 -10.55 7.99
N PHE A 46 -3.07 -11.85 8.22
CA PHE A 46 -2.45 -12.74 7.23
C PHE A 46 -3.48 -13.70 6.64
N LEU A 47 -3.50 -13.80 5.31
CA LEU A 47 -4.30 -14.78 4.55
C LEU A 47 -3.53 -16.08 4.33
N HIS A 48 -2.19 -16.03 4.33
CA HIS A 48 -1.34 -17.20 4.16
C HIS A 48 -0.04 -17.03 4.94
N VAL A 49 0.30 -18.04 5.74
CA VAL A 49 1.57 -18.21 6.45
C VAL A 49 1.98 -19.67 6.32
N ASP A 50 3.24 -19.93 6.02
CA ASP A 50 3.84 -21.26 5.97
C ASP A 50 5.02 -21.31 6.95
N PRO A 51 4.80 -21.69 8.22
CA PRO A 51 5.84 -21.67 9.25
C PRO A 51 7.04 -22.56 8.92
N GLU A 52 6.82 -23.71 8.27
CA GLU A 52 7.89 -24.62 7.92
C GLU A 52 8.84 -23.99 6.88
N ARG A 53 8.27 -23.34 5.86
CA ARG A 53 9.03 -22.62 4.83
C ARG A 53 9.79 -21.44 5.42
N VAL A 54 9.17 -20.65 6.32
CA VAL A 54 9.78 -19.51 7.01
C VAL A 54 11.00 -19.97 7.80
N LEU A 55 10.85 -20.98 8.64
CA LEU A 55 11.93 -21.52 9.49
C LEU A 55 13.02 -22.21 8.67
N ALA A 56 12.66 -22.94 7.61
CA ALA A 56 13.64 -23.55 6.73
C ALA A 56 14.56 -22.48 6.07
N ARG A 57 13.99 -21.35 5.62
CA ARG A 57 14.78 -20.26 5.06
C ARG A 57 15.63 -19.58 6.12
N ALA A 58 15.11 -19.36 7.32
CA ALA A 58 15.86 -18.76 8.43
C ALA A 58 17.08 -19.61 8.80
N ARG A 59 16.92 -20.92 8.95
CA ARG A 59 18.03 -21.86 9.21
C ARG A 59 19.10 -21.84 8.11
N ALA A 60 18.68 -21.84 6.85
CA ALA A 60 19.60 -21.77 5.71
C ALA A 60 20.47 -20.49 5.78
N LEU A 61 19.86 -19.35 6.13
CA LEU A 61 20.60 -18.09 6.30
C LEU A 61 21.59 -18.12 7.49
N ASP A 62 21.26 -18.84 8.57
CA ASP A 62 22.16 -19.03 9.69
C ASP A 62 23.39 -19.87 9.30
N GLU A 63 23.27 -20.82 8.36
CA GLU A 63 24.34 -21.66 7.84
C GLU A 63 25.19 -20.96 6.75
N GLU A 64 24.54 -20.23 5.82
CA GLU A 64 25.20 -19.59 4.67
C GLU A 64 26.14 -18.43 5.06
N GLY A 65 25.96 -17.86 6.25
CA GLY A 65 26.58 -16.60 6.63
C GLY A 65 25.84 -15.40 6.05
N ARG A 66 25.74 -14.32 6.78
CA ARG A 66 24.89 -13.18 6.46
C ARG A 66 25.52 -11.85 6.82
N SER A 67 25.00 -10.77 6.23
CA SER A 67 25.34 -9.39 6.56
C SER A 67 24.19 -8.45 6.17
N GLY A 68 24.17 -7.27 6.75
CA GLY A 68 23.21 -6.23 6.44
C GLY A 68 21.78 -6.62 6.84
N ILE A 69 20.83 -6.57 5.91
CA ILE A 69 19.40 -6.83 6.19
C ILE A 69 19.03 -8.33 6.10
N ALA A 70 19.99 -9.21 5.82
CA ALA A 70 19.73 -10.64 5.72
C ALA A 70 19.24 -11.22 7.06
N GLY A 71 18.17 -12.01 7.02
CA GLY A 71 17.50 -12.56 8.19
C GLY A 71 16.37 -11.69 8.74
N VAL A 72 16.23 -10.43 8.33
CA VAL A 72 15.13 -9.56 8.76
C VAL A 72 13.82 -10.04 8.12
N PRO A 73 12.75 -10.27 8.92
CA PRO A 73 11.47 -10.72 8.39
C PRO A 73 10.71 -9.62 7.64
N ILE A 74 9.92 -10.04 6.63
CA ILE A 74 9.08 -9.15 5.85
C ILE A 74 7.77 -9.81 5.46
N ALA A 75 6.65 -9.05 5.47
CA ALA A 75 5.33 -9.49 5.01
C ALA A 75 4.97 -8.85 3.67
N TYR A 76 4.19 -9.56 2.84
CA TYR A 76 3.82 -9.10 1.50
C TYR A 76 2.31 -9.02 1.33
N LYS A 77 1.81 -7.87 0.85
CA LYS A 77 0.40 -7.74 0.45
C LYS A 77 0.01 -8.82 -0.55
N ASP A 78 -1.17 -9.41 -0.40
CA ASP A 78 -1.57 -10.62 -1.10
C ASP A 78 -1.78 -10.47 -2.61
N LEU A 79 -1.53 -9.31 -3.18
CA LEU A 79 -1.43 -9.11 -4.62
C LEU A 79 0.00 -9.25 -5.18
N LEU A 80 1.03 -9.34 -4.33
CA LEU A 80 2.42 -9.55 -4.76
C LEU A 80 2.64 -11.04 -5.00
N CYS A 81 2.88 -11.42 -6.25
CA CYS A 81 3.07 -12.81 -6.67
C CYS A 81 4.37 -13.39 -6.13
N ILE A 82 4.29 -14.59 -5.56
CA ILE A 82 5.43 -15.40 -5.14
C ILE A 82 5.24 -16.80 -5.74
N ARG A 83 6.21 -17.29 -6.48
CA ARG A 83 6.14 -18.58 -7.17
C ARG A 83 5.71 -19.70 -6.21
N GLY A 84 4.61 -20.38 -6.55
CA GLY A 84 4.09 -21.49 -5.78
C GLY A 84 3.38 -21.14 -4.46
N VAL A 85 3.34 -19.85 -4.06
CA VAL A 85 2.62 -19.37 -2.86
C VAL A 85 1.23 -18.90 -3.27
N PRO A 86 0.17 -19.22 -2.52
CA PRO A 86 -1.17 -18.69 -2.81
C PRO A 86 -1.17 -17.18 -2.93
N THR A 87 -1.82 -16.67 -3.98
CA THR A 87 -1.96 -15.23 -4.22
C THR A 87 -3.39 -14.97 -4.70
N THR A 88 -4.20 -14.34 -3.85
CA THR A 88 -5.63 -14.19 -4.11
C THR A 88 -6.05 -12.76 -4.44
N ALA A 89 -5.20 -11.77 -4.16
CA ALA A 89 -5.54 -10.34 -4.22
C ALA A 89 -6.83 -10.01 -3.43
N GLY A 90 -7.09 -10.72 -2.33
CA GLY A 90 -8.29 -10.58 -1.52
C GLY A 90 -9.59 -11.03 -2.21
N SER A 91 -9.52 -11.80 -3.29
CA SER A 91 -10.64 -12.15 -4.17
C SER A 91 -10.84 -13.66 -4.30
N ARG A 92 -12.11 -14.08 -4.39
CA ARG A 92 -12.45 -15.47 -4.70
C ARG A 92 -12.13 -15.85 -6.15
N ILE A 93 -11.98 -14.88 -7.05
CA ILE A 93 -11.66 -15.17 -8.45
C ILE A 93 -10.25 -15.77 -8.63
N LEU A 94 -9.36 -15.50 -7.67
CA LEU A 94 -8.01 -16.07 -7.60
C LEU A 94 -7.85 -17.10 -6.47
N GLU A 95 -8.94 -17.58 -5.88
CA GLU A 95 -8.88 -18.62 -4.85
C GLU A 95 -8.14 -19.87 -5.39
N GLY A 96 -7.13 -20.34 -4.65
CA GLY A 96 -6.29 -21.46 -5.05
C GLY A 96 -5.23 -21.15 -6.12
N TYR A 97 -5.16 -19.93 -6.64
CA TYR A 97 -4.13 -19.58 -7.63
C TYR A 97 -2.74 -19.52 -6.98
N ARG A 98 -1.79 -20.21 -7.63
CA ARG A 98 -0.35 -20.19 -7.29
C ARG A 98 0.43 -19.68 -8.49
N PRO A 99 1.02 -18.50 -8.43
CA PRO A 99 1.76 -17.91 -9.53
C PRO A 99 2.95 -18.79 -9.96
N PRO A 100 3.24 -18.90 -11.28
CA PRO A 100 4.44 -19.57 -11.77
C PRO A 100 5.68 -18.66 -11.76
N TYR A 101 5.58 -17.45 -11.25
CA TYR A 101 6.64 -16.42 -11.19
C TYR A 101 6.59 -15.65 -9.89
N THR A 102 7.68 -14.94 -9.58
CA THR A 102 7.82 -14.08 -8.39
C THR A 102 7.95 -12.62 -8.81
N ALA A 103 7.29 -11.72 -8.09
CA ALA A 103 7.37 -10.27 -8.27
C ALA A 103 8.82 -9.77 -8.07
N THR A 104 9.23 -8.77 -8.85
CA THR A 104 10.57 -8.22 -8.79
C THR A 104 10.94 -7.71 -7.39
N VAL A 105 10.02 -7.03 -6.72
CA VAL A 105 10.26 -6.55 -5.34
C VAL A 105 10.51 -7.70 -4.36
N VAL A 106 9.80 -8.81 -4.51
CA VAL A 106 10.02 -10.00 -3.67
C VAL A 106 11.37 -10.64 -3.98
N ARG A 107 11.72 -10.81 -5.26
CA ARG A 107 13.05 -11.33 -5.66
C ARG A 107 14.20 -10.49 -5.12
N ARG A 108 14.05 -9.17 -5.07
CA ARG A 108 15.05 -8.27 -4.48
C ARG A 108 15.18 -8.47 -2.98
N CYS A 109 14.06 -8.58 -2.26
CA CYS A 109 14.08 -8.92 -0.84
C CYS A 109 14.71 -10.30 -0.57
N GLU A 110 14.36 -11.30 -1.39
CA GLU A 110 14.96 -12.65 -1.31
C GLU A 110 16.48 -12.63 -1.57
N ALA A 111 16.92 -11.82 -2.55
CA ALA A 111 18.34 -11.68 -2.89
C ALA A 111 19.17 -11.03 -1.78
N GLU A 112 18.56 -10.10 -1.03
CA GLU A 112 19.14 -9.50 0.18
C GLU A 112 19.00 -10.40 1.42
N GLY A 113 18.47 -11.61 1.27
CA GLY A 113 18.34 -12.57 2.37
C GLY A 113 17.22 -12.25 3.36
N MET A 114 16.25 -11.43 3.02
CA MET A 114 15.08 -11.20 3.89
C MET A 114 14.21 -12.45 4.00
N VAL A 115 13.55 -12.62 5.14
CA VAL A 115 12.72 -13.81 5.44
C VAL A 115 11.24 -13.48 5.20
N GLU A 116 10.61 -14.13 4.21
CA GLU A 116 9.18 -14.01 3.94
C GLU A 116 8.35 -14.60 5.09
N LEU A 117 7.52 -13.79 5.77
CA LEU A 117 6.59 -14.27 6.80
C LEU A 117 5.28 -14.78 6.23
N GLY A 118 4.79 -14.18 5.13
CA GLY A 118 3.52 -14.57 4.53
C GLY A 118 2.82 -13.44 3.77
N LYS A 119 1.55 -13.70 3.42
CA LYS A 119 0.71 -12.85 2.57
C LYS A 119 -0.35 -12.12 3.40
N THR A 120 -0.35 -10.78 3.38
CA THR A 120 -1.26 -9.97 4.19
C THR A 120 -2.56 -9.66 3.46
N ASN A 121 -3.64 -9.58 4.25
CA ASN A 121 -4.98 -9.27 3.79
C ASN A 121 -5.09 -7.86 3.18
N MET A 122 -6.09 -7.66 2.33
CA MET A 122 -6.25 -6.44 1.55
C MET A 122 -7.68 -6.27 1.05
N ASP A 123 -8.10 -5.07 0.67
CA ASP A 123 -9.29 -4.90 -0.15
C ASP A 123 -9.13 -5.62 -1.49
N GLU A 124 -10.21 -6.23 -1.97
CA GLU A 124 -10.23 -7.01 -3.20
C GLU A 124 -9.66 -6.22 -4.38
N PHE A 125 -8.62 -6.75 -5.05
CA PHE A 125 -7.88 -6.11 -6.15
C PHE A 125 -7.40 -4.69 -5.84
N ALA A 126 -7.06 -4.42 -4.58
CA ALA A 126 -6.68 -3.09 -4.09
C ALA A 126 -7.77 -2.02 -4.25
N MET A 127 -9.04 -2.41 -4.38
CA MET A 127 -10.20 -1.53 -4.55
C MET A 127 -10.94 -1.32 -3.23
N GLY A 128 -10.48 -0.34 -2.46
CA GLY A 128 -11.06 0.03 -1.18
C GLY A 128 -10.09 0.84 -0.33
N SER A 129 -10.61 1.37 0.78
CA SER A 129 -9.86 2.23 1.72
C SER A 129 -10.07 1.79 3.17
N SER A 130 -10.50 0.52 3.40
CA SER A 130 -10.83 0.01 4.74
C SER A 130 -10.41 -1.43 5.01
N THR A 131 -10.07 -2.20 3.97
CA THR A 131 -9.83 -3.66 4.02
C THR A 131 -11.07 -4.48 4.42
N GLU A 132 -12.27 -3.90 4.23
CA GLU A 132 -13.54 -4.59 4.42
C GLU A 132 -13.99 -5.33 3.16
N ASN A 133 -13.48 -4.95 1.97
CA ASN A 133 -13.85 -5.58 0.70
C ASN A 133 -13.13 -6.91 0.43
N SER A 134 -12.34 -7.41 1.36
CA SER A 134 -11.70 -8.72 1.23
C SER A 134 -12.74 -9.84 1.21
N ALA A 135 -12.61 -10.77 0.27
CA ALA A 135 -13.42 -11.99 0.22
C ALA A 135 -13.18 -12.95 1.41
N TYR A 136 -12.14 -12.67 2.19
CA TYR A 136 -11.70 -13.46 3.37
C TYR A 136 -12.04 -12.77 4.69
N GLY A 137 -12.89 -11.74 4.68
CA GLY A 137 -13.31 -10.95 5.81
C GLY A 137 -12.40 -9.76 6.10
N PRO A 138 -12.87 -8.80 6.93
CA PRO A 138 -12.15 -7.57 7.23
C PRO A 138 -10.92 -7.83 8.10
N THR A 139 -9.88 -7.04 7.88
CA THR A 139 -8.81 -6.88 8.87
C THR A 139 -9.23 -5.88 9.93
N ARG A 140 -8.85 -6.10 11.18
CA ARG A 140 -9.16 -5.22 12.31
C ARG A 140 -7.96 -4.35 12.65
N ASN A 141 -8.23 -3.13 13.10
CA ASN A 141 -7.18 -2.24 13.57
C ASN A 141 -6.61 -2.76 14.90
N PRO A 142 -5.27 -2.90 15.05
CA PRO A 142 -4.68 -3.40 16.29
C PRO A 142 -4.95 -2.53 17.53
N TRP A 143 -5.19 -1.22 17.33
CA TRP A 143 -5.46 -0.27 18.40
C TRP A 143 -6.90 -0.34 18.92
N ASP A 144 -7.86 -0.63 18.02
CA ASP A 144 -9.27 -0.81 18.35
C ASP A 144 -9.88 -1.80 17.34
N ARG A 145 -10.21 -3.00 17.82
CA ARG A 145 -10.71 -4.11 16.99
C ARG A 145 -12.09 -3.89 16.38
N GLU A 146 -12.81 -2.85 16.80
CA GLU A 146 -14.07 -2.43 16.17
C GLU A 146 -13.86 -1.47 15.00
N ARG A 147 -12.62 -1.04 14.77
CA ARG A 147 -12.28 -0.08 13.71
C ARG A 147 -11.50 -0.71 12.57
N VAL A 148 -11.55 -0.04 11.44
CA VAL A 148 -10.80 -0.43 10.23
C VAL A 148 -9.32 -0.07 10.37
N PRO A 149 -8.40 -0.86 9.79
CA PRO A 149 -6.97 -0.50 9.71
C PRO A 149 -6.68 0.48 8.57
N GLY A 150 -7.72 0.85 7.79
CA GLY A 150 -7.57 1.48 6.49
C GLY A 150 -7.35 0.45 5.37
N GLY A 151 -7.10 0.97 4.17
CA GLY A 151 -6.95 0.14 2.97
C GLY A 151 -6.38 0.92 1.76
N SER A 152 -6.08 0.16 0.73
CA SER A 152 -6.31 -1.28 0.55
C SER A 152 -5.23 -2.19 1.17
N SER A 153 -4.12 -1.66 1.71
CA SER A 153 -3.05 -2.47 2.34
C SER A 153 -3.21 -2.57 3.86
N GLY A 154 -4.45 -2.69 4.37
CA GLY A 154 -4.73 -2.70 5.82
C GLY A 154 -4.08 -3.85 6.56
N GLY A 155 -3.99 -5.04 5.95
CA GLY A 155 -3.25 -6.16 6.52
C GLY A 155 -1.76 -5.86 6.71
N SER A 156 -1.10 -5.19 5.73
CA SER A 156 0.31 -4.80 5.83
C SER A 156 0.55 -3.76 6.92
N ALA A 157 -0.32 -2.74 7.01
CA ALA A 157 -0.25 -1.74 8.08
C ALA A 157 -0.48 -2.35 9.46
N ALA A 158 -1.52 -3.19 9.60
CA ALA A 158 -1.86 -3.87 10.85
C ALA A 158 -0.76 -4.86 11.27
N ALA A 159 -0.09 -5.55 10.32
CA ALA A 159 1.04 -6.43 10.62
C ALA A 159 2.16 -5.69 11.34
N VAL A 160 2.54 -4.51 10.84
CA VAL A 160 3.59 -3.69 11.44
C VAL A 160 3.13 -3.09 12.76
N ALA A 161 1.90 -2.57 12.83
CA ALA A 161 1.35 -1.94 14.04
C ALA A 161 1.22 -2.93 15.22
N ALA A 162 0.87 -4.21 14.92
CA ALA A 162 0.73 -5.28 15.92
C ALA A 162 2.05 -6.03 16.19
N ALA A 163 3.18 -5.56 15.66
CA ALA A 163 4.47 -6.26 15.73
C ALA A 163 4.42 -7.72 15.23
N MET A 164 3.54 -8.01 14.25
CA MET A 164 3.49 -9.29 13.54
C MET A 164 4.51 -9.36 12.40
N ALA A 165 5.06 -8.25 12.00
CA ALA A 165 6.18 -8.11 11.08
C ALA A 165 6.94 -6.81 11.37
N PRO A 166 8.28 -6.76 11.25
CA PRO A 166 9.03 -5.52 11.39
C PRO A 166 8.89 -4.65 10.15
N LEU A 167 8.74 -5.27 8.98
CA LEU A 167 8.56 -4.66 7.67
C LEU A 167 7.41 -5.34 6.91
N ALA A 168 6.71 -4.56 6.12
CA ALA A 168 5.75 -5.10 5.16
C ALA A 168 5.77 -4.32 3.84
N LEU A 169 5.41 -4.98 2.73
CA LEU A 169 5.15 -4.29 1.46
C LEU A 169 3.65 -4.20 1.20
N GLY A 170 3.25 -3.07 0.63
CA GLY A 170 1.92 -2.82 0.14
C GLY A 170 1.92 -2.15 -1.22
N THR A 171 0.73 -1.71 -1.67
CA THR A 171 0.56 -0.93 -2.89
C THR A 171 -0.28 0.30 -2.63
N ASP A 172 0.02 1.37 -3.36
CA ASP A 172 -0.66 2.66 -3.27
C ASP A 172 -1.05 3.12 -4.68
N THR A 173 -2.32 3.12 -4.96
CA THR A 173 -2.90 3.57 -6.22
C THR A 173 -3.58 4.93 -6.05
N GLY A 174 -4.05 5.21 -4.84
CA GLY A 174 -4.71 6.47 -4.48
C GLY A 174 -4.57 6.84 -3.01
N GLY A 175 -3.76 6.09 -2.24
CA GLY A 175 -3.59 6.27 -0.79
C GLY A 175 -3.34 4.97 -0.06
N SER A 176 -3.39 3.84 -0.74
CA SER A 176 -3.49 2.50 -0.14
C SER A 176 -2.24 1.99 0.60
N ILE A 177 -1.19 2.79 0.74
CA ILE A 177 -0.09 2.64 1.71
C ILE A 177 -0.24 3.72 2.78
N ARG A 178 -0.32 4.98 2.39
CA ARG A 178 -0.25 6.13 3.28
C ARG A 178 -1.45 6.22 4.22
N GLN A 179 -2.66 6.00 3.69
CA GLN A 179 -3.89 6.06 4.49
C GLN A 179 -3.93 4.95 5.56
N PRO A 180 -3.74 3.65 5.25
CA PRO A 180 -3.72 2.63 6.31
C PRO A 180 -2.51 2.79 7.26
N ALA A 181 -1.38 3.31 6.82
CA ALA A 181 -0.27 3.64 7.72
C ALA A 181 -0.69 4.69 8.75
N SER A 182 -1.38 5.74 8.33
CA SER A 182 -1.87 6.80 9.24
C SER A 182 -2.91 6.27 10.23
N LEU A 183 -3.86 5.42 9.78
CA LEU A 183 -4.90 4.87 10.64
C LEU A 183 -4.38 3.81 11.62
N CYS A 184 -3.24 3.17 11.31
CA CYS A 184 -2.57 2.22 12.19
C CYS A 184 -1.40 2.82 12.99
N GLY A 185 -1.07 4.11 12.80
CA GLY A 185 0.01 4.78 13.54
C GLY A 185 1.41 4.26 13.21
N VAL A 186 1.65 3.90 11.94
CA VAL A 186 2.95 3.43 11.43
C VAL A 186 3.42 4.29 10.26
N VAL A 187 4.65 4.12 9.84
CA VAL A 187 5.20 4.78 8.64
C VAL A 187 4.86 3.97 7.41
N GLY A 188 4.29 4.61 6.39
CA GLY A 188 4.07 4.04 5.07
C GLY A 188 4.60 4.97 4.00
N MET A 189 5.40 4.47 3.07
CA MET A 189 6.05 5.26 2.05
C MET A 189 5.60 4.85 0.65
N LYS A 190 5.00 5.79 -0.08
CA LYS A 190 4.73 5.67 -1.50
C LYS A 190 5.88 6.32 -2.28
N PRO A 191 6.67 5.58 -3.05
CA PRO A 191 7.72 6.18 -3.88
C PRO A 191 7.14 6.95 -5.07
N THR A 192 7.97 7.71 -5.75
CA THR A 192 7.67 8.32 -7.05
C THR A 192 7.33 7.24 -8.08
N TYR A 193 6.37 7.54 -8.98
CA TYR A 193 5.96 6.61 -10.03
C TYR A 193 7.15 6.17 -10.89
N GLY A 194 7.30 4.85 -11.05
CA GLY A 194 8.40 4.25 -11.79
C GLY A 194 9.70 4.05 -11.00
N ALA A 195 9.77 4.43 -9.72
CA ALA A 195 10.94 4.16 -8.87
C ALA A 195 11.06 2.67 -8.48
N VAL A 196 9.93 1.96 -8.39
CA VAL A 196 9.85 0.55 -8.01
C VAL A 196 9.08 -0.22 -9.08
N SER A 197 9.60 -1.41 -9.45
CA SER A 197 8.96 -2.28 -10.43
C SER A 197 7.63 -2.84 -9.93
N ARG A 198 6.62 -2.83 -10.81
CA ARG A 198 5.31 -3.45 -10.58
C ARG A 198 5.21 -4.85 -11.19
N TYR A 199 6.29 -5.36 -11.80
CA TYR A 199 6.27 -6.72 -12.34
C TYR A 199 5.96 -7.75 -11.26
N GLY A 200 4.93 -8.55 -11.49
CA GLY A 200 4.45 -9.55 -10.54
C GLY A 200 3.48 -9.02 -9.48
N ALA A 201 3.07 -7.74 -9.53
CA ALA A 201 1.93 -7.24 -8.80
C ALA A 201 0.64 -7.45 -9.61
N VAL A 202 -0.42 -7.92 -8.97
CA VAL A 202 -1.77 -7.97 -9.59
C VAL A 202 -2.25 -6.52 -9.77
N ALA A 203 -2.44 -6.11 -11.03
CA ALA A 203 -2.70 -4.72 -11.38
C ALA A 203 -4.13 -4.26 -11.02
N PHE A 204 -4.21 -3.06 -10.42
CA PHE A 204 -5.45 -2.30 -10.33
C PHE A 204 -5.49 -1.22 -11.42
N ALA A 205 -4.66 -0.17 -11.33
CA ALA A 205 -4.61 0.92 -12.29
C ALA A 205 -3.17 1.19 -12.71
N SER A 206 -2.80 0.78 -13.92
CA SER A 206 -1.41 0.71 -14.38
C SER A 206 -0.68 2.05 -14.42
N SER A 207 -1.41 3.17 -14.57
CA SER A 207 -0.81 4.51 -14.57
C SER A 207 -0.69 5.14 -13.17
N LEU A 208 -1.10 4.42 -12.11
CA LEU A 208 -1.19 4.92 -10.74
C LEU A 208 -0.54 3.98 -9.71
N ASP A 209 -0.58 2.67 -9.92
CA ASP A 209 -0.09 1.66 -8.98
C ASP A 209 1.39 1.86 -8.61
N GLN A 210 1.68 1.87 -7.31
CA GLN A 210 3.02 1.94 -6.73
C GLN A 210 3.18 0.88 -5.65
N ILE A 211 4.37 0.27 -5.54
CA ILE A 211 4.70 -0.62 -4.42
C ILE A 211 5.60 0.14 -3.46
N GLY A 212 5.36 0.00 -2.16
CA GLY A 212 6.18 0.64 -1.14
C GLY A 212 6.08 -0.04 0.21
N PRO A 213 7.00 0.33 1.12
CA PRO A 213 7.13 -0.29 2.43
C PRO A 213 6.25 0.33 3.52
N PHE A 214 6.01 -0.49 4.54
CA PHE A 214 5.54 -0.12 5.87
C PHE A 214 6.59 -0.50 6.90
N ALA A 215 6.79 0.35 7.89
CA ALA A 215 7.66 0.12 9.03
C ALA A 215 7.23 0.96 10.24
N ARG A 216 7.85 0.74 11.41
CA ARG A 216 7.64 1.59 12.58
C ARG A 216 8.48 2.86 12.58
N SER A 217 9.54 2.91 11.78
CA SER A 217 10.41 4.08 11.65
C SER A 217 10.59 4.50 10.19
N VAL A 218 10.86 5.80 9.98
CA VAL A 218 11.21 6.35 8.66
C VAL A 218 12.48 5.69 8.12
N ARG A 219 13.44 5.41 9.01
CA ARG A 219 14.72 4.80 8.66
C ARG A 219 14.53 3.37 8.13
N ASP A 220 13.70 2.56 8.79
CA ASP A 220 13.36 1.22 8.31
C ASP A 220 12.61 1.24 6.97
N CYS A 221 11.69 2.20 6.77
CA CYS A 221 11.03 2.40 5.48
C CYS A 221 12.03 2.74 4.38
N ALA A 222 12.97 3.64 4.64
CA ALA A 222 14.03 3.99 3.68
C ALA A 222 14.94 2.79 3.38
N LEU A 223 15.28 1.99 4.39
CA LEU A 223 16.07 0.76 4.25
C LEU A 223 15.35 -0.25 3.33
N ALA A 224 14.07 -0.51 3.58
CA ALA A 224 13.26 -1.39 2.74
C ALA A 224 13.09 -0.83 1.31
N LEU A 225 12.91 0.50 1.17
CA LEU A 225 12.81 1.12 -0.15
C LEU A 225 14.12 0.98 -0.96
N ARG A 226 15.28 1.10 -0.34
CA ARG A 226 16.59 0.85 -1.00
C ARG A 226 16.68 -0.55 -1.60
N VAL A 227 16.13 -1.55 -0.91
CA VAL A 227 16.11 -2.94 -1.39
C VAL A 227 15.23 -3.09 -2.62
N ILE A 228 14.01 -2.53 -2.59
CA ILE A 228 13.01 -2.78 -3.63
C ILE A 228 13.09 -1.83 -4.84
N ALA A 229 13.71 -0.65 -4.70
CA ALA A 229 13.82 0.35 -5.75
C ALA A 229 14.90 0.00 -6.79
N GLY A 230 14.74 0.55 -7.99
CA GLY A 230 15.71 0.41 -9.08
C GLY A 230 15.05 -0.02 -10.40
N PRO A 231 15.76 0.10 -11.52
CA PRO A 231 15.24 -0.20 -12.86
C PRO A 231 14.92 -1.69 -13.01
N ASP A 232 13.92 -2.00 -13.84
CA ASP A 232 13.52 -3.37 -14.16
C ASP A 232 13.06 -3.49 -15.61
N CYS A 233 13.73 -4.30 -16.41
CA CYS A 233 13.36 -4.55 -17.81
C CYS A 233 12.00 -5.28 -17.97
N CYS A 234 11.45 -5.87 -16.92
CA CYS A 234 10.14 -6.51 -16.90
C CYS A 234 8.97 -5.52 -16.72
N ASP A 235 9.26 -4.27 -16.33
CA ASP A 235 8.28 -3.17 -16.24
C ASP A 235 8.79 -1.97 -17.02
N SER A 236 8.23 -1.73 -18.20
CA SER A 236 8.65 -0.66 -19.11
C SER A 236 8.52 0.77 -18.55
N THR A 237 7.78 0.94 -17.47
CA THR A 237 7.63 2.23 -16.77
C THR A 237 8.59 2.37 -15.58
N CYS A 238 9.35 1.31 -15.23
CA CYS A 238 10.26 1.33 -14.10
C CYS A 238 11.66 1.78 -14.52
N LEU A 239 11.98 3.03 -14.23
CA LEU A 239 13.28 3.64 -14.50
C LEU A 239 14.20 3.60 -13.28
N GLY A 240 13.67 3.28 -12.12
CA GLY A 240 14.33 3.42 -10.83
C GLY A 240 14.18 4.84 -10.25
N PRO A 241 14.65 5.06 -9.02
CA PRO A 241 14.64 6.38 -8.41
C PRO A 241 15.60 7.33 -9.13
N PRO A 242 15.29 8.64 -9.25
CA PRO A 242 16.14 9.60 -9.92
C PRO A 242 17.48 9.82 -9.21
N GLU A 243 17.49 9.66 -7.88
CA GLU A 243 18.65 9.80 -7.02
C GLU A 243 18.78 8.57 -6.11
N PRO A 244 20.00 8.24 -5.62
CA PRO A 244 20.20 7.20 -4.63
C PRO A 244 19.36 7.46 -3.37
N ILE A 245 18.75 6.41 -2.84
CA ILE A 245 17.98 6.51 -1.60
C ILE A 245 18.94 6.50 -0.41
N GLU A 246 19.12 7.65 0.21
CA GLU A 246 19.94 7.80 1.42
C GLU A 246 19.11 7.53 2.67
N LEU A 247 19.77 7.04 3.72
CA LEU A 247 19.12 6.91 5.02
C LEU A 247 19.10 8.27 5.72
N PRO A 248 18.00 8.65 6.37
CA PRO A 248 17.91 9.96 7.03
C PRO A 248 18.86 10.02 8.24
N GLU A 249 19.75 11.01 8.25
CA GLU A 249 20.67 11.28 9.35
C GLU A 249 20.39 12.63 10.02
N ARG A 250 19.67 13.49 9.33
CA ARG A 250 19.38 14.85 9.76
C ARG A 250 18.43 14.89 10.96
N GLN A 251 18.76 15.73 11.94
CA GLN A 251 18.00 15.91 13.20
C GLN A 251 17.21 17.20 13.26
N ASP A 252 17.34 18.09 12.28
CA ASP A 252 16.63 19.39 12.20
C ASP A 252 16.15 19.68 10.76
N LEU A 253 15.34 20.75 10.61
CA LEU A 253 14.79 21.18 9.33
C LEU A 253 15.35 22.52 8.85
N ARG A 254 16.47 23.02 9.43
CA ARG A 254 17.05 24.32 9.06
C ARG A 254 17.40 24.39 7.58
N GLY A 255 16.93 25.44 6.90
CA GLY A 255 17.13 25.65 5.46
C GLY A 255 16.20 24.83 4.56
N LEU A 256 15.20 24.09 5.12
CA LEU A 256 14.13 23.50 4.35
C LEU A 256 12.90 24.43 4.36
N ARG A 257 12.35 24.66 3.17
CA ARG A 257 11.07 25.34 2.98
C ARG A 257 9.97 24.26 2.97
N VAL A 258 9.09 24.31 3.96
CA VAL A 258 7.98 23.36 4.12
C VAL A 258 6.69 24.05 3.71
N GLY A 259 6.09 23.61 2.62
CA GLY A 259 4.81 24.07 2.13
C GLY A 259 3.68 23.57 3.02
N ALA A 260 2.95 24.50 3.64
CA ALA A 260 1.77 24.22 4.45
C ALA A 260 0.51 24.54 3.64
N ILE A 261 -0.46 23.61 3.63
CA ILE A 261 -1.76 23.81 2.99
C ILE A 261 -2.75 24.42 4.00
N GLY A 262 -3.58 25.37 3.55
CA GLY A 262 -4.74 25.83 4.31
C GLY A 262 -5.82 24.75 4.32
N LEU A 263 -6.36 24.43 5.50
CA LEU A 263 -7.46 23.48 5.64
C LEU A 263 -8.85 24.15 5.61
N ASP A 264 -8.90 25.48 5.54
CA ASP A 264 -10.16 26.22 5.50
C ASP A 264 -10.86 26.01 4.16
N GLY A 265 -12.16 25.70 4.23
CA GLY A 265 -12.95 25.37 3.03
C GLY A 265 -12.85 23.91 2.58
N ILE A 266 -11.94 23.11 3.15
CA ILE A 266 -11.89 21.67 2.91
C ILE A 266 -12.90 20.98 3.84
N GLY A 267 -13.99 20.47 3.28
CA GLY A 267 -15.03 19.77 4.04
C GLY A 267 -14.57 18.42 4.58
N GLY A 268 -15.17 17.98 5.69
CA GLY A 268 -15.01 16.63 6.23
C GLY A 268 -13.72 16.40 7.06
N VAL A 269 -12.89 17.43 7.27
CA VAL A 269 -11.70 17.28 8.13
C VAL A 269 -12.12 17.35 9.60
N GLU A 270 -11.91 16.26 10.33
CA GLU A 270 -12.22 16.20 11.77
C GLU A 270 -11.36 17.16 12.60
N PRO A 271 -11.93 17.73 13.71
CA PRO A 271 -11.19 18.65 14.56
C PRO A 271 -9.87 18.08 15.10
N GLY A 272 -9.83 16.78 15.43
CA GLY A 272 -8.62 16.10 15.90
C GLY A 272 -7.52 16.02 14.85
N VAL A 273 -7.90 15.80 13.58
CA VAL A 273 -6.95 15.79 12.45
C VAL A 273 -6.39 17.18 12.22
N ARG A 274 -7.25 18.23 12.26
CA ARG A 274 -6.83 19.62 12.16
C ARG A 274 -5.85 20.00 13.26
N ALA A 275 -6.18 19.70 14.51
CA ALA A 275 -5.31 19.99 15.66
C ALA A 275 -3.94 19.29 15.57
N ASN A 276 -3.93 18.03 15.10
CA ASN A 276 -2.70 17.29 14.91
C ASN A 276 -1.84 17.88 13.75
N TYR A 277 -2.49 18.34 12.68
CA TYR A 277 -1.79 19.00 11.58
C TYR A 277 -1.18 20.34 12.04
N GLU A 278 -1.91 21.14 12.82
CA GLU A 278 -1.42 22.41 13.40
C GLU A 278 -0.21 22.15 14.33
N ALA A 279 -0.28 21.10 15.17
CA ALA A 279 0.84 20.70 16.02
C ALA A 279 2.08 20.26 15.18
N ALA A 280 1.86 19.58 14.05
CA ALA A 280 2.94 19.22 13.15
C ALA A 280 3.60 20.47 12.53
N LEU A 281 2.83 21.50 12.16
CA LEU A 281 3.37 22.78 11.66
C LEU A 281 4.21 23.48 12.74
N GLU A 282 3.79 23.43 14.01
CA GLU A 282 4.59 23.99 15.10
C GLU A 282 5.90 23.22 15.29
N THR A 283 5.85 21.90 15.24
CA THR A 283 7.07 21.06 15.27
C THR A 283 8.04 21.41 14.14
N VAL A 284 7.55 21.71 12.93
CA VAL A 284 8.39 22.20 11.82
C VAL A 284 9.12 23.49 12.20
N ARG A 285 8.44 24.46 12.85
CA ARG A 285 9.07 25.70 13.31
C ARG A 285 10.12 25.45 14.39
N GLU A 286 9.80 24.62 15.39
CA GLU A 286 10.71 24.24 16.48
C GLU A 286 12.00 23.58 15.97
N LEU A 287 11.88 22.77 14.90
CA LEU A 287 13.02 22.13 14.23
C LEU A 287 13.76 23.09 13.27
N GLY A 288 13.33 24.35 13.15
CA GLY A 288 14.00 25.38 12.35
C GLY A 288 13.64 25.35 10.86
N GLY A 289 12.56 24.66 10.46
CA GLY A 289 12.02 24.69 9.09
C GLY A 289 11.32 26.01 8.79
N GLU A 290 11.40 26.47 7.55
CA GLU A 290 10.67 27.64 7.05
C GLU A 290 9.30 27.22 6.54
N LEU A 291 8.21 27.68 7.17
CA LEU A 291 6.85 27.44 6.67
C LEU A 291 6.52 28.45 5.57
N VAL A 292 6.12 27.95 4.40
CA VAL A 292 5.62 28.74 3.29
C VAL A 292 4.18 28.30 2.94
N GLU A 293 3.36 29.23 2.53
CA GLU A 293 2.00 28.90 2.11
C GLU A 293 2.04 28.18 0.75
N ALA A 294 1.46 26.98 0.71
CA ALA A 294 1.28 26.22 -0.50
C ALA A 294 -0.20 26.16 -0.90
N ASN A 295 -0.48 26.54 -2.13
CA ASN A 295 -1.84 26.55 -2.66
C ASN A 295 -2.00 25.43 -3.70
N LEU A 296 -2.96 24.52 -3.46
CA LEU A 296 -3.31 23.41 -4.33
C LEU A 296 -4.75 23.60 -4.83
N GLU A 297 -4.93 24.50 -5.80
CA GLU A 297 -6.24 25.00 -6.26
C GLU A 297 -7.17 23.91 -6.81
N PHE A 298 -6.63 22.91 -7.54
CA PHE A 298 -7.39 21.84 -8.15
C PHE A 298 -7.27 20.53 -7.38
N SER A 299 -6.15 20.33 -6.70
CA SER A 299 -5.76 19.05 -6.13
C SER A 299 -6.63 18.65 -4.93
N LEU A 300 -7.05 19.60 -4.11
CA LEU A 300 -7.85 19.34 -2.90
C LEU A 300 -9.34 19.71 -3.10
N THR A 301 -9.86 19.39 -4.27
CA THR A 301 -11.24 19.67 -4.65
C THR A 301 -11.97 18.38 -5.03
N PRO A 302 -13.31 18.40 -5.09
CA PRO A 302 -14.09 17.28 -5.63
C PRO A 302 -13.68 16.84 -7.05
N HIS A 303 -13.02 17.72 -7.82
CA HIS A 303 -12.56 17.39 -9.18
C HIS A 303 -11.43 16.37 -9.19
N ALA A 304 -10.50 16.42 -8.21
CA ALA A 304 -9.45 15.40 -8.09
C ALA A 304 -10.04 14.03 -7.77
N LEU A 305 -10.99 13.99 -6.83
CA LEU A 305 -11.72 12.77 -6.49
C LEU A 305 -12.45 12.20 -7.72
N ALA A 306 -13.21 13.03 -8.46
CA ALA A 306 -13.93 12.62 -9.66
C ALA A 306 -12.95 12.13 -10.74
N ALA A 307 -11.84 12.83 -10.99
CA ALA A 307 -10.84 12.42 -11.98
C ALA A 307 -10.24 11.04 -11.65
N TYR A 308 -9.90 10.79 -10.38
CA TYR A 308 -9.40 9.51 -9.94
C TYR A 308 -10.43 8.38 -10.16
N TYR A 309 -11.68 8.60 -9.74
CA TYR A 309 -12.74 7.60 -9.87
C TYR A 309 -13.30 7.43 -11.30
N LEU A 310 -12.77 8.18 -12.26
CA LEU A 310 -12.93 7.91 -13.70
C LEU A 310 -11.71 7.18 -14.27
N ILE A 311 -10.49 7.61 -13.94
CA ILE A 311 -9.25 7.03 -14.49
C ILE A 311 -9.00 5.63 -13.93
N ALA A 312 -8.97 5.48 -12.60
CA ALA A 312 -8.64 4.20 -11.98
C ALA A 312 -9.64 3.09 -12.31
N PRO A 313 -10.98 3.29 -12.27
CA PRO A 313 -11.94 2.29 -12.74
C PRO A 313 -11.84 1.97 -14.22
N ALA A 314 -11.54 2.95 -15.08
CA ALA A 314 -11.32 2.71 -16.51
C ALA A 314 -10.16 1.74 -16.75
N GLU A 315 -9.02 1.98 -16.09
CA GLU A 315 -7.86 1.09 -16.16
C GLU A 315 -8.14 -0.27 -15.50
N ALA A 316 -8.87 -0.30 -14.38
CA ALA A 316 -9.28 -1.53 -13.71
C ALA A 316 -10.15 -2.41 -14.61
N SER A 317 -11.13 -1.82 -15.32
CA SER A 317 -12.00 -2.58 -16.21
C SER A 317 -11.21 -3.31 -17.31
N ALA A 318 -10.16 -2.67 -17.84
CA ALA A 318 -9.24 -3.27 -18.80
C ALA A 318 -8.31 -4.31 -18.15
N ASN A 319 -7.71 -4.00 -17.02
CA ASN A 319 -6.81 -4.90 -16.31
C ASN A 319 -7.50 -6.18 -15.83
N LEU A 320 -8.74 -6.08 -15.33
CA LEU A 320 -9.50 -7.22 -14.82
C LEU A 320 -10.21 -8.02 -15.92
N ALA A 321 -10.13 -7.60 -17.19
CA ALA A 321 -10.66 -8.34 -18.33
C ALA A 321 -9.97 -9.72 -18.52
N ARG A 322 -8.76 -9.87 -17.98
CA ARG A 322 -8.01 -11.14 -17.99
C ARG A 322 -8.62 -12.25 -17.14
N TYR A 323 -9.50 -11.94 -16.21
CA TYR A 323 -10.20 -12.92 -15.38
C TYR A 323 -11.48 -13.38 -16.10
N ASP A 324 -11.28 -14.26 -17.06
CA ASP A 324 -12.28 -14.68 -18.06
C ASP A 324 -12.83 -16.11 -17.81
N GLY A 325 -12.33 -16.78 -16.74
CA GLY A 325 -12.70 -18.17 -16.46
C GLY A 325 -12.01 -19.21 -17.34
N VAL A 326 -11.04 -18.79 -18.18
CA VAL A 326 -10.32 -19.69 -19.11
C VAL A 326 -8.86 -19.88 -18.73
N ARG A 327 -8.13 -18.78 -18.51
CA ARG A 327 -6.66 -18.78 -18.40
C ARG A 327 -6.16 -19.27 -17.05
N TYR A 328 -6.73 -18.77 -15.97
CA TYR A 328 -6.40 -19.11 -14.58
C TYR A 328 -7.44 -18.53 -13.62
N GLY A 329 -7.42 -18.99 -12.37
CA GLY A 329 -8.37 -18.58 -11.35
C GLY A 329 -9.68 -19.36 -11.41
N LEU A 330 -10.72 -18.80 -10.80
CA LEU A 330 -12.06 -19.40 -10.75
C LEU A 330 -12.63 -19.60 -12.15
N ARG A 331 -13.26 -20.76 -12.37
CA ARG A 331 -14.09 -21.05 -13.53
C ARG A 331 -15.43 -21.60 -13.08
N VAL A 332 -16.50 -20.94 -13.49
CA VAL A 332 -17.88 -21.40 -13.28
C VAL A 332 -18.44 -21.85 -14.63
N PRO A 333 -18.84 -23.11 -14.82
CA PRO A 333 -19.38 -23.58 -16.09
C PRO A 333 -20.62 -22.78 -16.54
N GLY A 334 -20.76 -22.59 -17.85
CA GLY A 334 -21.91 -22.02 -18.53
C GLY A 334 -22.21 -22.84 -19.81
N ASP A 335 -23.36 -22.62 -20.41
CA ASP A 335 -23.77 -23.32 -21.64
C ASP A 335 -22.98 -22.82 -22.86
N ASP A 336 -22.45 -21.58 -22.79
CA ASP A 336 -21.54 -21.03 -23.76
C ASP A 336 -20.41 -20.21 -23.06
N VAL A 337 -19.51 -19.62 -23.87
CA VAL A 337 -18.37 -18.84 -23.36
C VAL A 337 -18.83 -17.53 -22.68
N PHE A 338 -19.91 -16.93 -23.14
CA PHE A 338 -20.43 -15.67 -22.57
C PHE A 338 -21.04 -15.94 -21.20
N GLU A 339 -21.85 -16.97 -21.09
CA GLU A 339 -22.46 -17.35 -19.83
C GLU A 339 -21.40 -17.83 -18.81
N MET A 340 -20.42 -18.60 -19.25
CA MET A 340 -19.29 -19.00 -18.39
C MET A 340 -18.55 -17.76 -17.88
N TYR A 341 -18.26 -16.77 -18.73
CA TYR A 341 -17.61 -15.52 -18.36
C TYR A 341 -18.43 -14.74 -17.32
N ASP A 342 -19.72 -14.56 -17.59
CA ASP A 342 -20.63 -13.83 -16.70
C ASP A 342 -20.77 -14.50 -15.34
N ARG A 343 -21.04 -15.79 -15.31
CA ARG A 343 -21.17 -16.60 -14.08
C ARG A 343 -19.89 -16.57 -13.25
N THR A 344 -18.72 -16.68 -13.92
CA THR A 344 -17.42 -16.65 -13.26
C THR A 344 -17.18 -15.30 -12.57
N ARG A 345 -17.38 -14.19 -13.28
CA ARG A 345 -17.19 -12.84 -12.74
C ARG A 345 -18.24 -12.50 -11.69
N GLN A 346 -19.49 -12.93 -11.88
CA GLN A 346 -20.56 -12.74 -10.91
C GLN A 346 -20.26 -13.42 -9.58
N LYS A 347 -19.72 -14.65 -9.61
CA LYS A 347 -19.40 -15.43 -8.42
C LYS A 347 -18.07 -15.04 -7.79
N GLY A 348 -17.07 -14.69 -8.63
CA GLY A 348 -15.69 -14.45 -8.20
C GLY A 348 -15.41 -13.04 -7.69
N PHE A 349 -16.09 -12.01 -8.25
CA PHE A 349 -15.87 -10.61 -7.84
C PHE A 349 -16.86 -10.14 -6.79
N GLY A 350 -16.35 -9.36 -5.82
CA GLY A 350 -17.13 -8.65 -4.84
C GLY A 350 -17.86 -7.42 -5.40
N ARG A 351 -18.65 -6.79 -4.52
CA ARG A 351 -19.56 -5.66 -4.88
C ARG A 351 -18.78 -4.45 -5.42
N GLU A 352 -17.69 -4.06 -4.76
CA GLU A 352 -16.90 -2.87 -5.12
C GLU A 352 -16.15 -3.05 -6.45
N VAL A 353 -15.56 -4.21 -6.67
CA VAL A 353 -14.89 -4.53 -7.95
C VAL A 353 -15.87 -4.48 -9.11
N LYS A 354 -17.07 -5.07 -8.95
CA LYS A 354 -18.14 -5.00 -9.96
C LYS A 354 -18.54 -3.55 -10.25
N ARG A 355 -18.74 -2.73 -9.21
CA ARG A 355 -19.07 -1.31 -9.35
C ARG A 355 -18.03 -0.57 -10.16
N ARG A 356 -16.73 -0.70 -9.80
CA ARG A 356 -15.65 0.00 -10.51
C ARG A 356 -15.45 -0.50 -11.94
N CYS A 357 -15.60 -1.79 -12.18
CA CYS A 357 -15.56 -2.33 -13.55
C CYS A 357 -16.67 -1.75 -14.42
N LEU A 358 -17.91 -1.60 -13.88
CA LEU A 358 -19.03 -0.99 -14.61
C LEU A 358 -18.80 0.50 -14.88
N ILE A 359 -18.35 1.25 -13.88
CA ILE A 359 -18.01 2.69 -14.04
C ILE A 359 -16.91 2.85 -15.11
N GLY A 360 -15.87 2.01 -15.06
CA GLY A 360 -14.77 2.06 -16.01
C GLY A 360 -15.20 1.72 -17.43
N ALA A 361 -15.98 0.66 -17.61
CA ALA A 361 -16.51 0.28 -18.92
C ALA A 361 -17.42 1.38 -19.50
N TYR A 362 -18.24 2.01 -18.66
CA TYR A 362 -19.08 3.13 -19.07
C TYR A 362 -18.25 4.34 -19.50
N ALA A 363 -17.25 4.74 -18.70
CA ALA A 363 -16.38 5.89 -19.00
C ALA A 363 -15.56 5.70 -20.30
N LEU A 364 -15.29 4.46 -20.70
CA LEU A 364 -14.56 4.11 -21.92
C LEU A 364 -15.48 3.82 -23.12
N SER A 365 -16.80 3.79 -22.95
CA SER A 365 -17.74 3.44 -24.02
C SER A 365 -17.84 4.54 -25.08
N ALA A 366 -18.27 4.14 -26.29
CA ALA A 366 -18.43 5.04 -27.43
C ALA A 366 -19.38 6.21 -27.09
N GLY A 367 -18.96 7.43 -27.40
CA GLY A 367 -19.70 8.67 -27.10
C GLY A 367 -19.46 9.24 -25.71
N TYR A 368 -18.88 8.49 -24.76
CA TYR A 368 -18.58 8.95 -23.40
C TYR A 368 -17.08 9.12 -23.10
N TYR A 369 -16.23 8.51 -23.91
CA TYR A 369 -14.76 8.55 -23.71
C TYR A 369 -14.21 9.97 -23.55
N ASP A 370 -14.53 10.88 -24.49
CA ASP A 370 -14.02 12.26 -24.45
C ASP A 370 -14.66 13.09 -23.33
N ALA A 371 -15.92 12.83 -23.03
CA ALA A 371 -16.67 13.55 -21.99
C ALA A 371 -16.23 13.18 -20.58
N TYR A 372 -15.84 11.93 -20.34
CA TYR A 372 -15.45 11.44 -19.02
C TYR A 372 -13.96 11.15 -18.90
N TYR A 373 -13.45 10.13 -19.59
CA TYR A 373 -12.06 9.72 -19.44
C TYR A 373 -11.09 10.78 -19.96
N GLY A 374 -11.36 11.34 -21.17
CA GLY A 374 -10.56 12.42 -21.76
C GLY A 374 -10.55 13.66 -20.86
N GLN A 375 -11.71 14.04 -20.31
CA GLN A 375 -11.79 15.18 -19.38
C GLN A 375 -11.04 14.91 -18.08
N ALA A 376 -11.14 13.71 -17.50
CA ALA A 376 -10.42 13.32 -16.30
C ALA A 376 -8.87 13.39 -16.50
N GLN A 377 -8.37 13.02 -17.68
CA GLN A 377 -6.94 13.17 -18.00
C GLN A 377 -6.51 14.65 -18.10
N ARG A 378 -7.39 15.53 -18.56
CA ARG A 378 -7.11 16.99 -18.55
C ARG A 378 -7.05 17.53 -17.12
N VAL A 379 -7.98 17.12 -16.25
CA VAL A 379 -7.96 17.47 -14.82
C VAL A 379 -6.69 16.93 -14.15
N ARG A 380 -6.28 15.68 -14.44
CA ARG A 380 -4.98 15.13 -13.98
C ARG A 380 -3.81 16.03 -14.33
N THR A 381 -3.80 16.62 -15.53
CA THR A 381 -2.75 17.57 -15.94
C THR A 381 -2.78 18.85 -15.10
N LEU A 382 -3.95 19.35 -14.74
CA LEU A 382 -4.08 20.54 -13.87
C LEU A 382 -3.59 20.25 -12.45
N ILE A 383 -3.94 19.08 -11.90
CA ILE A 383 -3.45 18.62 -10.60
C ILE A 383 -1.92 18.56 -10.59
N ARG A 384 -1.31 17.95 -11.60
CA ARG A 384 0.15 17.92 -11.71
C ARG A 384 0.77 19.31 -11.68
N ARG A 385 0.18 20.28 -12.43
CA ARG A 385 0.64 21.68 -12.45
C ARG A 385 0.49 22.37 -11.09
N ASP A 386 -0.49 22.00 -10.26
CA ASP A 386 -0.59 22.51 -8.89
C ASP A 386 0.65 22.18 -8.07
N PHE A 387 1.08 20.89 -8.11
CA PHE A 387 2.28 20.47 -7.41
C PHE A 387 3.55 21.10 -8.00
N GLU A 388 3.67 21.20 -9.33
CA GLU A 388 4.79 21.87 -9.97
C GLU A 388 4.93 23.31 -9.46
N ARG A 389 3.83 24.09 -9.40
CA ARG A 389 3.82 25.46 -8.86
C ARG A 389 4.12 25.52 -7.37
N ALA A 390 3.62 24.56 -6.59
CA ALA A 390 3.88 24.51 -5.15
C ALA A 390 5.37 24.28 -4.87
N PHE A 391 6.00 23.36 -5.61
CA PHE A 391 7.43 23.05 -5.46
C PHE A 391 8.39 24.12 -6.02
N GLU A 392 7.92 25.13 -6.73
CA GLU A 392 8.72 26.34 -6.98
C GLU A 392 9.01 27.13 -5.68
N LYS A 393 8.10 27.02 -4.69
CA LYS A 393 8.15 27.77 -3.44
C LYS A 393 8.66 26.97 -2.26
N CYS A 394 8.51 25.66 -2.25
CA CYS A 394 8.88 24.77 -1.14
C CYS A 394 9.66 23.56 -1.61
N ASP A 395 10.39 22.94 -0.69
CA ASP A 395 11.20 21.76 -0.93
C ASP A 395 10.41 20.48 -0.59
N VAL A 396 9.48 20.57 0.37
CA VAL A 396 8.54 19.52 0.77
C VAL A 396 7.16 20.11 1.05
N LEU A 397 6.11 19.31 0.88
CA LEU A 397 4.74 19.65 1.23
C LEU A 397 4.28 18.83 2.43
N LEU A 398 3.64 19.50 3.40
CA LEU A 398 3.03 18.86 4.55
C LEU A 398 1.50 18.94 4.42
N THR A 399 0.83 17.78 4.52
CA THR A 399 -0.62 17.66 4.46
C THR A 399 -1.10 16.64 5.49
N PRO A 400 -2.36 16.69 5.96
CA PRO A 400 -2.98 15.52 6.55
C PRO A 400 -2.95 14.35 5.57
N THR A 401 -2.95 13.12 6.08
CA THR A 401 -3.01 11.92 5.23
C THR A 401 -4.46 11.52 4.94
N SER A 402 -5.31 11.60 5.95
CA SER A 402 -6.75 11.32 5.85
C SER A 402 -7.54 12.43 6.55
N PRO A 403 -8.75 12.76 6.09
CA PRO A 403 -9.58 13.76 6.77
C PRO A 403 -10.11 13.29 8.12
N THR A 404 -10.14 11.97 8.36
CA THR A 404 -10.72 11.36 9.56
C THR A 404 -9.74 10.40 10.23
N VAL A 405 -10.00 10.05 11.48
CA VAL A 405 -9.38 8.91 12.16
C VAL A 405 -9.99 7.58 11.66
N ALA A 406 -9.48 6.43 12.13
CA ALA A 406 -10.05 5.14 11.80
C ALA A 406 -11.53 5.06 12.22
N PHE A 407 -12.43 4.83 11.27
CA PHE A 407 -13.87 4.67 11.48
C PHE A 407 -14.23 3.24 11.85
N ARG A 408 -15.47 2.99 12.32
CA ARG A 408 -15.91 1.65 12.73
C ARG A 408 -16.12 0.73 11.52
N ILE A 409 -15.86 -0.55 11.71
CA ILE A 409 -16.17 -1.59 10.72
C ILE A 409 -17.68 -1.56 10.44
N GLY A 410 -18.07 -1.49 9.17
CA GLY A 410 -19.45 -1.40 8.71
C GLY A 410 -20.00 0.03 8.59
N GLU A 411 -19.33 1.04 9.12
CA GLU A 411 -19.85 2.41 9.17
C GLU A 411 -20.06 3.06 7.79
N LEU A 412 -19.11 2.86 6.86
CA LEU A 412 -19.14 3.48 5.54
C LEU A 412 -19.48 2.53 4.38
N VAL A 413 -19.84 1.28 4.65
CA VAL A 413 -20.06 0.24 3.61
C VAL A 413 -21.18 0.61 2.63
N ASP A 414 -22.19 1.32 3.09
CA ASP A 414 -23.33 1.75 2.26
C ASP A 414 -23.24 3.20 1.76
N ASP A 415 -22.18 3.93 2.14
CA ASP A 415 -21.87 5.27 1.62
C ASP A 415 -20.53 5.29 0.87
N PRO A 416 -20.53 4.92 -0.41
CA PRO A 416 -19.30 4.90 -1.20
C PRO A 416 -18.66 6.28 -1.39
N LEU A 417 -19.42 7.38 -1.32
CA LEU A 417 -18.84 8.72 -1.47
C LEU A 417 -18.07 9.13 -0.22
N ALA A 418 -18.60 8.84 0.97
CA ALA A 418 -17.90 9.05 2.22
C ALA A 418 -16.63 8.17 2.29
N MET A 419 -16.70 6.90 1.89
CA MET A 419 -15.54 6.01 1.79
C MET A 419 -14.47 6.58 0.84
N TYR A 420 -14.86 7.11 -0.31
CA TYR A 420 -13.94 7.69 -1.29
C TYR A 420 -13.29 8.99 -0.80
N ALA A 421 -14.01 9.77 0.00
CA ALA A 421 -13.49 11.00 0.59
C ALA A 421 -12.35 10.76 1.60
N CYS A 422 -12.20 9.55 2.15
CA CYS A 422 -11.09 9.19 3.04
C CYS A 422 -9.71 9.37 2.37
N ASP A 423 -9.66 9.32 1.04
CA ASP A 423 -8.42 9.43 0.26
C ASP A 423 -8.20 10.85 -0.32
N LEU A 424 -8.96 11.86 0.12
CA LEU A 424 -8.93 13.23 -0.43
C LEU A 424 -7.52 13.82 -0.53
N PHE A 425 -6.70 13.65 0.49
CA PHE A 425 -5.33 14.20 0.55
C PHE A 425 -4.30 13.34 -0.19
N THR A 426 -4.60 12.07 -0.42
CA THR A 426 -3.65 11.12 -1.00
C THR A 426 -3.78 10.95 -2.51
N LEU A 427 -5.01 10.99 -3.05
CA LEU A 427 -5.29 10.82 -4.49
C LEU A 427 -4.52 11.77 -5.40
N PRO A 428 -4.41 13.08 -5.09
CA PRO A 428 -3.73 14.03 -5.97
C PRO A 428 -2.26 13.70 -6.19
N VAL A 429 -1.59 13.15 -5.18
CA VAL A 429 -0.19 12.73 -5.25
C VAL A 429 0.00 11.61 -6.28
N ASN A 430 -0.91 10.62 -6.32
CA ASN A 430 -0.87 9.57 -7.35
C ASN A 430 -1.18 10.12 -8.75
N LEU A 431 -2.19 11.01 -8.86
CA LEU A 431 -2.56 11.63 -10.14
C LEU A 431 -1.42 12.47 -10.72
N SER A 432 -0.60 13.11 -9.89
CA SER A 432 0.55 13.89 -10.31
C SER A 432 1.77 13.04 -10.67
N GLY A 433 1.88 11.81 -10.15
CA GLY A 433 3.02 10.90 -10.37
C GLY A 433 4.16 11.09 -9.37
N LEU A 434 3.96 11.90 -8.31
CA LEU A 434 4.89 12.11 -7.21
C LEU A 434 5.09 10.85 -6.38
#